data_a30df04f9fbd23f5afbdb90d8b5fe2c0
#
_entry.id   a30df04f9fbd23f5afbdb90d8b5fe2c0
#
_cell.length_a   1.000
_cell.length_b   1.000
_cell.length_c   1.000
_cell.angle_alpha   90.00
_cell.angle_beta   90.00
_cell.angle_gamma   90.00
#
_symmetry.space_group_name_H-M   'P 1'
#
loop_
_entity.id
_entity.type
_entity.pdbx_description
1 polymer ?
#
loop_
_entity_poly.entity_id
_entity_poly.type
_entity_poly.pdbx_seq_one_letter_code
_entity_poly.pdbx_strand_id
1 'polypeptide(L)'
;SELRQKDELHEVELGRLERKVAEQKAKIAELRPSGFDPYDILTKADGRVLRAIPGSDVIYIDLGKADRVKPGMTFEVFSPTSGRREGFRGKASVEVTAVMETTAECRVTRATPRRPIVQGDVVVNIAYEPDRLPVFVVRGVFDLDYDGQADWNGVEKVAAIIRAWGGRVAAEIGETTDFLVVGLKPHVPTLPGERPVSDVIRDLADSRLDELAEYRRDLEQARTLGIPVITQSQFLFLTGYAGGGPILTD
;
A
#
# COMPACT_ATOMS: atom_id res chain seq x y z
N SER A 1 -38.35 25.67 20.62
CA SER A 1 -38.81 25.36 19.40
C SER A 1 -37.81 25.18 18.27
N GLU A 2 -37.34 26.14 17.50
CA GLU A 2 -36.42 25.89 16.36
C GLU A 2 -35.07 25.27 16.77
N LEU A 3 -34.50 25.66 17.87
CA LEU A 3 -33.26 25.06 18.42
C LEU A 3 -33.43 23.55 18.74
N ARG A 4 -34.55 23.20 19.38
CA ARG A 4 -34.83 21.78 19.70
C ARG A 4 -35.03 20.92 18.45
N GLN A 5 -35.66 21.46 17.41
CA GLN A 5 -35.80 20.75 16.14
C GLN A 5 -34.44 20.56 15.42
N LYS A 6 -33.54 21.53 15.54
CA LYS A 6 -32.18 21.40 15.01
C LYS A 6 -31.36 20.36 15.77
N ASP A 7 -31.49 20.32 17.09
CA ASP A 7 -30.80 19.34 17.93
C ASP A 7 -31.30 17.91 17.65
N GLU A 8 -32.63 17.72 17.53
CA GLU A 8 -33.21 16.43 17.15
C GLU A 8 -32.78 15.96 15.75
N LEU A 9 -32.68 16.87 14.77
CA LEU A 9 -32.17 16.57 13.43
C LEU A 9 -30.68 16.18 13.46
N HIS A 10 -29.87 16.88 14.25
CA HIS A 10 -28.45 16.54 14.44
C HIS A 10 -28.25 15.18 15.11
N GLU A 11 -29.05 14.85 16.13
CA GLU A 11 -29.00 13.53 16.79
C GLU A 11 -29.36 12.39 15.82
N VAL A 12 -30.38 12.59 14.99
CA VAL A 12 -30.78 11.62 13.97
C VAL A 12 -29.69 11.44 12.91
N GLU A 13 -29.05 12.54 12.51
CA GLU A 13 -27.98 12.52 11.50
C GLU A 13 -26.70 11.88 12.04
N LEU A 14 -26.33 12.18 13.28
CA LEU A 14 -25.25 11.53 14.03
C LEU A 14 -25.47 10.03 14.13
N GLY A 15 -26.65 9.58 14.56
CA GLY A 15 -26.99 8.17 14.66
C GLY A 15 -27.03 7.45 13.30
N ARG A 16 -27.30 8.17 12.20
CA ARG A 16 -27.19 7.65 10.83
C ARG A 16 -25.73 7.50 10.39
N LEU A 17 -24.88 8.49 10.70
CA LEU A 17 -23.46 8.46 10.39
C LEU A 17 -22.74 7.38 11.20
N GLU A 18 -23.04 7.25 12.49
CA GLU A 18 -22.48 6.20 13.34
C GLU A 18 -22.83 4.80 12.82
N ARG A 19 -24.10 4.57 12.41
CA ARG A 19 -24.50 3.31 11.77
C ARG A 19 -23.74 3.05 10.46
N LYS A 20 -23.57 4.06 9.62
CA LYS A 20 -22.78 3.95 8.38
C LYS A 20 -21.31 3.63 8.67
N VAL A 21 -20.72 4.27 9.67
CA VAL A 21 -19.34 3.99 10.10
C VAL A 21 -19.20 2.57 10.65
N ALA A 22 -20.17 2.12 11.45
CA ALA A 22 -20.19 0.75 11.98
C ALA A 22 -20.35 -0.29 10.86
N GLU A 23 -21.23 -0.04 9.91
CA GLU A 23 -21.45 -0.90 8.73
C GLU A 23 -20.19 -0.94 7.84
N GLN A 24 -19.55 0.19 7.59
CA GLN A 24 -18.29 0.24 6.86
C GLN A 24 -17.16 -0.45 7.60
N LYS A 25 -17.06 -0.30 8.93
CA LYS A 25 -16.08 -1.02 9.75
C LYS A 25 -16.31 -2.53 9.73
N ALA A 26 -17.57 -2.98 9.80
CA ALA A 26 -17.91 -4.39 9.68
C ALA A 26 -17.55 -4.95 8.30
N LYS A 27 -17.82 -4.18 7.24
CA LYS A 27 -17.48 -4.56 5.87
C LYS A 27 -15.96 -4.59 5.63
N ILE A 28 -15.21 -3.67 6.24
CA ILE A 28 -13.74 -3.68 6.24
C ILE A 28 -13.22 -4.91 7.01
N ALA A 29 -13.83 -5.27 8.13
CA ALA A 29 -13.45 -6.45 8.90
C ALA A 29 -13.79 -7.77 8.17
N GLU A 30 -14.90 -7.82 7.43
CA GLU A 30 -15.30 -8.95 6.58
C GLU A 30 -14.36 -9.09 5.36
N LEU A 31 -13.86 -7.98 4.81
CA LEU A 31 -12.91 -7.94 3.71
C LEU A 31 -11.45 -8.14 4.17
N ARG A 32 -11.19 -8.19 5.48
CA ARG A 32 -9.86 -8.55 5.99
C ARG A 32 -9.68 -10.07 5.83
N PRO A 33 -8.65 -10.52 5.12
CA PRO A 33 -8.34 -11.95 5.06
C PRO A 33 -8.10 -12.45 6.48
N SER A 34 -8.86 -13.45 6.90
CA SER A 34 -8.62 -14.15 8.15
C SER A 34 -7.31 -14.93 8.01
N GLY A 35 -6.26 -14.49 8.69
CA GLY A 35 -5.00 -15.22 8.79
C GLY A 35 -3.72 -14.44 8.45
N PHE A 36 -3.81 -13.33 7.73
CA PHE A 36 -2.67 -12.46 7.50
C PHE A 36 -2.75 -11.25 8.45
N ASP A 37 -1.82 -11.19 9.38
CA ASP A 37 -1.57 -9.97 10.15
C ASP A 37 -0.46 -9.20 9.42
N PRO A 38 -0.75 -8.06 8.77
CA PRO A 38 0.28 -7.25 8.15
C PRO A 38 1.38 -6.83 9.13
N TYR A 39 1.13 -6.92 10.44
CA TYR A 39 2.14 -6.72 11.46
C TYR A 39 3.17 -7.85 11.52
N ASP A 40 2.86 -9.04 11.00
CA ASP A 40 3.84 -10.13 10.95
C ASP A 40 4.99 -9.78 9.97
N ILE A 41 4.73 -8.94 8.96
CA ILE A 41 5.77 -8.37 8.07
C ILE A 41 6.72 -7.48 8.87
N LEU A 42 6.18 -6.68 9.81
CA LEU A 42 6.98 -5.78 10.64
C LEU A 42 7.87 -6.53 11.64
N THR A 43 7.60 -7.82 11.89
CA THR A 43 8.45 -8.65 12.75
C THR A 43 9.71 -9.13 12.06
N LYS A 44 9.71 -9.17 10.72
CA LYS A 44 10.87 -9.50 9.90
C LYS A 44 11.46 -8.21 9.33
N ALA A 45 12.35 -7.57 10.11
CA ALA A 45 13.08 -6.41 9.64
C ALA A 45 14.04 -6.82 8.51
N ASP A 46 14.10 -6.02 7.44
CA ASP A 46 15.06 -6.24 6.35
C ASP A 46 16.45 -5.82 6.76
N GLY A 47 16.54 -4.73 7.53
CA GLY A 47 17.79 -4.19 8.05
C GLY A 47 17.58 -3.23 9.21
N ARG A 48 18.66 -2.55 9.60
CA ARG A 48 18.69 -1.62 10.73
C ARG A 48 19.38 -0.32 10.39
N VAL A 49 18.97 0.73 11.08
CA VAL A 49 19.67 2.02 11.06
C VAL A 49 20.99 1.89 11.81
N LEU A 50 22.10 2.01 11.12
CA LEU A 50 23.44 2.04 11.68
C LEU A 50 23.76 3.39 12.32
N ARG A 51 23.33 4.47 11.67
CA ARG A 51 23.60 5.83 12.10
C ARG A 51 22.52 6.77 11.61
N ALA A 52 22.01 7.59 12.52
CA ALA A 52 21.20 8.76 12.21
C ALA A 52 21.94 10.00 12.69
N ILE A 53 22.07 11.02 11.86
CA ILE A 53 22.76 12.27 12.19
C ILE A 53 21.71 13.27 12.65
N PRO A 54 21.71 13.71 13.92
CA PRO A 54 20.73 14.68 14.40
C PRO A 54 20.78 15.99 13.57
N GLY A 55 19.61 16.44 13.13
CA GLY A 55 19.48 17.65 12.30
C GLY A 55 19.82 17.47 10.82
N SER A 56 20.18 16.26 10.39
CA SER A 56 20.36 15.88 9.01
C SER A 56 19.21 15.03 8.51
N ASP A 57 18.92 15.09 7.23
CA ASP A 57 18.02 14.21 6.51
C ASP A 57 18.71 12.93 5.99
N VAL A 58 19.98 12.71 6.39
CA VAL A 58 20.78 11.55 5.98
C VAL A 58 20.89 10.54 7.11
N ILE A 59 20.66 9.27 6.77
CA ILE A 59 20.88 8.11 7.64
C ILE A 59 21.68 7.03 6.91
N TYR A 60 22.25 6.10 7.66
CA TYR A 60 22.93 4.92 7.12
C TYR A 60 22.26 3.65 7.64
N ILE A 61 22.08 2.67 6.74
CA ILE A 61 21.50 1.36 7.05
C ILE A 61 22.52 0.24 6.81
N ASP A 62 22.32 -0.91 7.45
CA ASP A 62 23.16 -2.11 7.35
C ASP A 62 22.81 -3.01 6.16
N LEU A 63 22.25 -2.43 5.12
CA LEU A 63 21.95 -3.07 3.86
C LEU A 63 22.77 -2.43 2.75
N GLY A 64 23.37 -3.23 1.90
CA GLY A 64 24.26 -2.76 0.86
C GLY A 64 24.10 -3.49 -0.48
N LYS A 65 25.12 -3.43 -1.30
CA LYS A 65 25.16 -4.11 -2.59
C LYS A 65 25.10 -5.64 -2.44
N ALA A 66 25.74 -6.17 -1.38
CA ALA A 66 25.68 -7.59 -1.04
C ALA A 66 24.24 -8.07 -0.80
N ASP A 67 23.39 -7.18 -0.30
CA ASP A 67 21.97 -7.41 -0.03
C ASP A 67 21.07 -7.02 -1.22
N ARG A 68 21.65 -6.73 -2.40
CA ARG A 68 20.95 -6.30 -3.63
C ARG A 68 20.22 -4.97 -3.51
N VAL A 69 20.57 -4.13 -2.56
CA VAL A 69 20.04 -2.78 -2.46
C VAL A 69 20.53 -1.95 -3.65
N LYS A 70 19.65 -1.08 -4.15
CA LYS A 70 19.91 -0.19 -5.29
C LYS A 70 19.54 1.25 -4.92
N PRO A 71 20.22 2.25 -5.52
CA PRO A 71 19.78 3.64 -5.40
C PRO A 71 18.32 3.80 -5.87
N GLY A 72 17.55 4.64 -5.19
CA GLY A 72 16.13 4.87 -5.43
C GLY A 72 15.20 3.89 -4.72
N MET A 73 15.71 2.81 -4.11
CA MET A 73 14.90 1.98 -3.21
C MET A 73 14.48 2.77 -1.99
N THR A 74 13.26 2.51 -1.52
CA THR A 74 12.73 3.15 -0.31
C THR A 74 12.47 2.13 0.78
N PHE A 75 12.55 2.57 2.03
CA PHE A 75 12.25 1.75 3.20
C PHE A 75 11.45 2.57 4.21
N GLU A 76 10.56 1.90 4.92
CA GLU A 76 9.88 2.47 6.07
C GLU A 76 10.66 2.15 7.35
N VAL A 77 10.85 3.15 8.21
CA VAL A 77 11.63 3.04 9.46
C VAL A 77 10.70 2.87 10.64
N PHE A 78 10.94 1.85 11.46
CA PHE A 78 10.17 1.56 12.67
C PHE A 78 11.09 1.49 13.90
N SER A 79 10.51 1.71 15.10
CA SER A 79 11.20 1.37 16.34
C SER A 79 11.28 -0.15 16.49
N PRO A 80 12.38 -0.73 16.94
CA PRO A 80 12.48 -2.18 17.15
C PRO A 80 11.47 -2.72 18.19
N THR A 81 10.96 -1.84 19.04
CA THR A 81 9.93 -2.12 20.06
C THR A 81 8.51 -1.75 19.61
N SER A 82 8.35 -1.21 18.41
CA SER A 82 7.05 -0.86 17.84
C SER A 82 6.30 -2.13 17.48
N GLY A 83 5.66 -2.71 18.49
CA GLY A 83 4.69 -3.77 18.26
C GLY A 83 3.41 -3.22 17.63
N ARG A 84 2.40 -4.09 17.50
CA ARG A 84 1.03 -3.86 16.96
C ARG A 84 0.33 -2.53 17.32
N ARG A 85 0.89 -1.71 18.21
CA ARG A 85 0.28 -0.49 18.72
C ARG A 85 0.43 0.74 17.82
N GLU A 86 1.36 0.74 16.86
CA GLU A 86 1.70 1.95 16.08
C GLU A 86 1.11 2.00 14.66
N GLY A 87 0.38 0.97 14.26
CA GLY A 87 -0.16 0.87 12.89
C GLY A 87 0.96 0.64 11.85
N PHE A 88 0.61 0.65 10.57
CA PHE A 88 1.55 0.44 9.46
C PHE A 88 2.48 1.61 9.18
N ARG A 89 2.22 2.77 9.78
CA ARG A 89 2.98 3.99 9.54
C ARG A 89 4.16 4.05 10.50
N GLY A 90 5.37 3.89 9.96
CA GLY A 90 6.61 4.03 10.70
C GLY A 90 6.90 5.45 11.15
N LYS A 91 8.07 5.62 11.76
CA LYS A 91 8.61 6.92 12.15
C LYS A 91 8.97 7.79 10.96
N ALA A 92 9.47 7.18 9.90
CA ALA A 92 9.98 7.86 8.73
C ALA A 92 9.95 6.94 7.51
N SER A 93 9.97 7.53 6.33
CA SER A 93 10.32 6.88 5.08
C SER A 93 11.67 7.41 4.61
N VAL A 94 12.48 6.54 4.03
CA VAL A 94 13.83 6.87 3.56
C VAL A 94 14.04 6.32 2.16
N GLU A 95 14.83 7.02 1.36
CA GLU A 95 15.22 6.66 0.01
C GLU A 95 16.73 6.46 -0.06
N VAL A 96 17.18 5.36 -0.63
CA VAL A 96 18.59 5.04 -0.83
C VAL A 96 19.19 5.98 -1.86
N THR A 97 20.21 6.73 -1.47
CA THR A 97 20.94 7.69 -2.34
C THR A 97 22.28 7.15 -2.83
N ALA A 98 22.97 6.37 -1.98
CA ALA A 98 24.23 5.73 -2.36
C ALA A 98 24.33 4.35 -1.70
N VAL A 99 24.95 3.40 -2.41
CA VAL A 99 25.10 2.02 -1.96
C VAL A 99 26.58 1.65 -1.91
N MET A 100 27.01 1.17 -0.74
CA MET A 100 28.31 0.57 -0.50
C MET A 100 28.18 -0.95 -0.42
N GLU A 101 29.26 -1.67 -0.16
CA GLU A 101 29.23 -3.14 -0.20
C GLU A 101 28.22 -3.74 0.81
N THR A 102 28.25 -3.28 2.07
CA THR A 102 27.41 -3.81 3.16
C THR A 102 26.54 -2.74 3.83
N THR A 103 26.50 -1.52 3.31
CA THR A 103 25.76 -0.40 3.89
C THR A 103 25.20 0.47 2.79
N ALA A 104 24.17 1.25 3.10
CA ALA A 104 23.66 2.28 2.19
C ALA A 104 23.43 3.60 2.93
N GLU A 105 23.66 4.69 2.20
CA GLU A 105 23.24 6.03 2.58
C GLU A 105 21.82 6.26 2.10
N CYS A 106 20.98 6.79 2.98
CA CYS A 106 19.59 7.06 2.69
C CYS A 106 19.24 8.51 3.06
N ARG A 107 18.39 9.12 2.25
CA ARG A 107 17.76 10.41 2.53
C ARG A 107 16.38 10.19 3.15
N VAL A 108 16.07 10.92 4.20
CA VAL A 108 14.73 10.92 4.82
C VAL A 108 13.77 11.68 3.91
N THR A 109 12.77 11.00 3.37
CA THR A 109 11.74 11.58 2.48
C THR A 109 10.50 12.01 3.25
N ARG A 110 10.23 11.36 4.39
CA ARG A 110 9.15 11.68 5.31
C ARG A 110 9.59 11.40 6.74
N ALA A 111 9.27 12.27 7.65
CA ALA A 111 9.47 12.05 9.09
C ALA A 111 8.20 12.33 9.88
N THR A 112 7.93 11.52 10.90
CA THR A 112 6.84 11.74 11.83
C THR A 112 7.31 12.70 12.95
N PRO A 113 6.63 13.83 13.18
CA PRO A 113 7.02 14.77 14.23
C PRO A 113 7.14 14.07 15.59
N ARG A 114 8.14 14.47 16.39
CA ARG A 114 8.41 13.94 17.75
C ARG A 114 8.80 12.46 17.82
N ARG A 115 9.10 11.83 16.67
CA ARG A 115 9.57 10.44 16.58
C ARG A 115 10.88 10.38 15.79
N PRO A 116 12.02 10.78 16.40
CA PRO A 116 13.28 10.82 15.71
C PRO A 116 13.72 9.41 15.30
N ILE A 117 14.44 9.33 14.18
CA ILE A 117 15.16 8.11 13.79
C ILE A 117 16.37 8.00 14.71
N VAL A 118 16.59 6.81 15.25
CA VAL A 118 17.74 6.51 16.12
C VAL A 118 18.46 5.26 15.64
N GLN A 119 19.71 5.13 16.03
CA GLN A 119 20.48 3.91 15.79
C GLN A 119 19.76 2.70 16.36
N GLY A 120 19.71 1.61 15.58
CA GLY A 120 19.03 0.37 15.95
C GLY A 120 17.55 0.33 15.55
N ASP A 121 16.98 1.42 15.03
CA ASP A 121 15.67 1.36 14.38
C ASP A 121 15.73 0.37 13.22
N VAL A 122 14.60 -0.25 12.90
CA VAL A 122 14.51 -1.25 11.83
C VAL A 122 13.96 -0.63 10.57
N VAL A 123 14.42 -1.13 9.42
CA VAL A 123 13.92 -0.75 8.09
C VAL A 123 13.20 -1.92 7.45
N VAL A 124 12.10 -1.64 6.76
CA VAL A 124 11.23 -2.63 6.14
C VAL A 124 10.79 -2.14 4.77
N ASN A 125 10.85 -3.04 3.77
CA ASN A 125 10.20 -2.87 2.49
C ASN A 125 9.64 -4.22 2.02
N ILE A 126 8.32 -4.36 1.95
CA ILE A 126 7.63 -5.60 1.58
C ILE A 126 7.97 -6.11 0.17
N ALA A 127 8.37 -5.21 -0.72
CA ALA A 127 8.76 -5.58 -2.08
C ALA A 127 10.24 -6.00 -2.20
N TYR A 128 10.99 -5.89 -1.09
CA TYR A 128 12.40 -6.25 -1.03
C TYR A 128 12.60 -7.55 -0.25
N GLU A 129 13.32 -8.47 -0.83
CA GLU A 129 13.81 -9.68 -0.18
C GLU A 129 15.19 -10.02 -0.76
N PRO A 130 16.26 -10.14 0.07
CA PRO A 130 17.61 -10.32 -0.43
C PRO A 130 17.82 -11.69 -1.11
N ASP A 131 17.10 -12.72 -0.66
CA ASP A 131 17.35 -14.11 -1.08
C ASP A 131 16.47 -14.54 -2.27
N ARG A 132 15.31 -13.93 -2.45
CA ARG A 132 14.39 -14.25 -3.53
C ARG A 132 13.68 -13.00 -4.06
N LEU A 133 13.01 -13.14 -5.21
CA LEU A 133 12.16 -12.08 -5.75
C LEU A 133 10.71 -12.36 -5.33
N PRO A 134 10.12 -11.59 -4.39
CA PRO A 134 8.73 -11.77 -4.03
C PRO A 134 7.81 -11.54 -5.22
N VAL A 135 6.76 -12.37 -5.32
CA VAL A 135 5.82 -12.37 -6.46
C VAL A 135 4.53 -11.71 -6.04
N PHE A 136 4.15 -10.69 -6.76
CA PHE A 136 2.95 -9.91 -6.54
C PHE A 136 1.94 -10.09 -7.68
N VAL A 137 0.66 -10.08 -7.34
CA VAL A 137 -0.43 -9.82 -8.28
C VAL A 137 -1.05 -8.47 -7.90
N VAL A 138 -1.38 -7.65 -8.89
CA VAL A 138 -1.92 -6.30 -8.69
C VAL A 138 -3.29 -6.22 -9.33
N ARG A 139 -4.31 -5.78 -8.56
CA ARG A 139 -5.71 -5.70 -9.02
C ARG A 139 -6.43 -4.47 -8.52
N GLY A 140 -7.36 -4.00 -9.32
CA GLY A 140 -8.24 -2.89 -8.98
C GLY A 140 -7.77 -1.55 -9.51
N VAL A 141 -8.35 -0.50 -8.98
CA VAL A 141 -8.14 0.88 -9.41
C VAL A 141 -7.29 1.60 -8.37
N PHE A 142 -6.26 2.30 -8.79
CA PHE A 142 -5.31 2.97 -7.91
C PHE A 142 -5.39 4.49 -8.06
N ASP A 143 -5.21 5.18 -6.94
CA ASP A 143 -5.07 6.63 -6.82
C ASP A 143 -3.80 6.86 -5.97
N LEU A 144 -2.66 6.95 -6.63
CA LEU A 144 -1.35 6.92 -5.97
C LEU A 144 -0.92 8.28 -5.41
N ASP A 145 -1.49 9.36 -5.92
CA ASP A 145 -1.25 10.72 -5.46
C ASP A 145 -2.32 11.24 -4.49
N TYR A 146 -3.37 10.43 -4.27
CA TYR A 146 -4.49 10.75 -3.37
C TYR A 146 -5.26 12.01 -3.76
N ASP A 147 -5.37 12.31 -5.06
CA ASP A 147 -6.15 13.45 -5.57
C ASP A 147 -7.65 13.15 -5.65
N GLY A 148 -8.06 11.92 -5.35
CA GLY A 148 -9.43 11.43 -5.38
C GLY A 148 -9.86 10.93 -6.75
N GLN A 149 -8.97 10.92 -7.74
CA GLN A 149 -9.20 10.38 -9.06
C GLN A 149 -8.38 9.12 -9.28
N ALA A 150 -8.92 8.21 -10.06
CA ALA A 150 -8.20 7.01 -10.42
C ALA A 150 -7.11 7.31 -11.45
N ASP A 151 -5.90 6.87 -11.16
CA ASP A 151 -4.82 6.86 -12.14
C ASP A 151 -5.17 5.98 -13.33
N TRP A 152 -5.10 6.50 -14.54
CA TRP A 152 -5.42 5.74 -15.77
C TRP A 152 -4.51 4.52 -15.97
N ASN A 153 -3.29 4.55 -15.43
CA ASN A 153 -2.29 3.48 -15.49
C ASN A 153 -1.83 3.06 -14.08
N GLY A 154 -2.72 3.09 -13.09
CA GLY A 154 -2.37 2.86 -11.69
C GLY A 154 -1.80 1.46 -11.43
N VAL A 155 -2.30 0.43 -12.11
CA VAL A 155 -1.78 -0.94 -12.02
C VAL A 155 -0.34 -1.01 -12.53
N GLU A 156 -0.05 -0.40 -13.66
CA GLU A 156 1.28 -0.35 -14.25
C GLU A 156 2.27 0.44 -13.38
N LYS A 157 1.83 1.54 -12.78
CA LYS A 157 2.64 2.31 -11.83
C LYS A 157 3.02 1.48 -10.60
N VAL A 158 2.05 0.79 -9.99
CA VAL A 158 2.31 -0.14 -8.86
C VAL A 158 3.25 -1.26 -9.30
N ALA A 159 3.02 -1.83 -10.47
CA ALA A 159 3.89 -2.86 -11.02
C ALA A 159 5.33 -2.37 -11.28
N ALA A 160 5.50 -1.13 -11.74
CA ALA A 160 6.81 -0.51 -11.91
C ALA A 160 7.53 -0.32 -10.58
N ILE A 161 6.83 0.14 -9.53
CA ILE A 161 7.35 0.25 -8.17
C ILE A 161 7.85 -1.11 -7.67
N ILE A 162 7.04 -2.17 -7.80
CA ILE A 162 7.40 -3.53 -7.39
C ILE A 162 8.68 -3.99 -8.10
N ARG A 163 8.77 -3.80 -9.42
CA ARG A 163 9.94 -4.23 -10.21
C ARG A 163 11.19 -3.42 -9.88
N ALA A 164 11.05 -2.11 -9.67
CA ALA A 164 12.17 -1.24 -9.31
C ALA A 164 12.83 -1.69 -8.00
N TRP A 165 12.03 -2.22 -7.07
CA TRP A 165 12.51 -2.69 -5.77
C TRP A 165 12.83 -4.19 -5.71
N GLY A 166 12.83 -4.87 -6.84
CA GLY A 166 13.29 -6.25 -6.94
C GLY A 166 12.18 -7.29 -6.78
N GLY A 167 10.91 -6.89 -6.71
CA GLY A 167 9.79 -7.82 -6.78
C GLY A 167 9.46 -8.21 -8.23
N ARG A 168 8.64 -9.22 -8.39
CA ARG A 168 8.11 -9.69 -9.66
C ARG A 168 6.58 -9.56 -9.68
N VAL A 169 6.03 -9.15 -10.79
CA VAL A 169 4.57 -9.06 -10.97
C VAL A 169 4.12 -10.19 -11.89
N ALA A 170 3.19 -11.00 -11.39
CA ALA A 170 2.52 -12.05 -12.15
C ALA A 170 1.14 -11.56 -12.64
N ALA A 171 0.70 -12.13 -13.76
CA ALA A 171 -0.62 -11.81 -14.33
C ALA A 171 -1.76 -12.45 -13.53
N GLU A 172 -1.54 -13.61 -12.94
CA GLU A 172 -2.56 -14.40 -12.25
C GLU A 172 -2.04 -14.90 -10.90
N ILE A 173 -2.98 -15.16 -9.99
CA ILE A 173 -2.68 -15.77 -8.69
C ILE A 173 -2.33 -17.25 -8.89
N GLY A 174 -1.27 -17.68 -8.25
CA GLY A 174 -0.82 -19.08 -8.23
C GLY A 174 -0.10 -19.42 -6.93
N GLU A 175 0.38 -20.66 -6.83
CA GLU A 175 1.11 -21.17 -5.66
C GLU A 175 2.41 -20.40 -5.35
N THR A 176 2.97 -19.74 -6.34
CA THR A 176 4.19 -18.91 -6.18
C THR A 176 3.90 -17.45 -5.88
N THR A 177 2.63 -17.06 -5.74
CA THR A 177 2.24 -15.70 -5.42
C THR A 177 2.41 -15.45 -3.92
N ASP A 178 3.21 -14.44 -3.57
CA ASP A 178 3.45 -14.05 -2.19
C ASP A 178 2.43 -13.03 -1.68
N PHE A 179 1.97 -12.12 -2.54
CA PHE A 179 1.06 -11.04 -2.16
C PHE A 179 0.06 -10.70 -3.27
N LEU A 180 -1.16 -10.36 -2.87
CA LEU A 180 -2.13 -9.68 -3.73
C LEU A 180 -2.25 -8.22 -3.30
N VAL A 181 -1.83 -7.29 -4.15
CA VAL A 181 -2.01 -5.84 -3.93
C VAL A 181 -3.32 -5.40 -4.56
N VAL A 182 -4.20 -4.80 -3.75
CA VAL A 182 -5.50 -4.35 -4.21
C VAL A 182 -5.66 -2.84 -4.07
N GLY A 183 -6.09 -2.23 -5.16
CA GLY A 183 -6.61 -0.86 -5.18
C GLY A 183 -8.10 -0.82 -4.83
N LEU A 184 -8.76 0.26 -5.22
CA LEU A 184 -10.20 0.39 -5.13
C LEU A 184 -10.87 -0.63 -6.06
N LYS A 185 -12.05 -1.09 -5.64
CA LYS A 185 -12.88 -1.98 -6.45
C LYS A 185 -13.29 -1.26 -7.75
N PRO A 186 -13.12 -1.90 -8.92
CA PRO A 186 -13.56 -1.32 -10.17
C PRO A 186 -15.06 -0.97 -10.14
N HIS A 187 -15.37 0.24 -10.57
CA HIS A 187 -16.75 0.71 -10.67
C HIS A 187 -17.27 0.50 -12.10
N VAL A 188 -18.38 -0.21 -12.22
CA VAL A 188 -19.06 -0.42 -13.49
C VAL A 188 -20.08 0.70 -13.70
N PRO A 189 -19.98 1.48 -14.78
CA PRO A 189 -20.97 2.51 -15.08
C PRO A 189 -22.36 1.89 -15.25
N THR A 190 -23.37 2.50 -14.64
CA THR A 190 -24.76 2.11 -14.86
C THR A 190 -25.21 2.62 -16.23
N LEU A 191 -25.48 1.71 -17.14
CA LEU A 191 -26.01 2.07 -18.46
C LEU A 191 -27.50 2.47 -18.35
N PRO A 192 -27.93 3.56 -18.97
CA PRO A 192 -29.34 3.95 -18.99
C PRO A 192 -30.16 2.92 -19.80
N GLY A 193 -31.20 2.34 -19.16
CA GLY A 193 -31.94 1.17 -19.65
C GLY A 193 -32.69 1.31 -20.99
N GLU A 194 -33.01 2.54 -21.43
CA GLU A 194 -33.82 2.75 -22.63
C GLU A 194 -33.22 3.75 -23.64
N ARG A 195 -32.06 4.33 -23.38
CA ARG A 195 -31.40 5.26 -24.29
C ARG A 195 -30.33 4.55 -25.12
N PRO A 196 -30.20 4.89 -26.41
CA PRO A 196 -29.10 4.36 -27.21
C PRO A 196 -27.78 4.84 -26.59
N VAL A 197 -26.96 3.89 -26.16
CA VAL A 197 -25.63 4.12 -25.60
C VAL A 197 -24.64 3.92 -26.75
N SER A 198 -23.63 4.79 -26.85
CA SER A 198 -22.59 4.63 -27.86
C SER A 198 -21.81 3.33 -27.60
N ASP A 199 -21.32 2.71 -28.67
CA ASP A 199 -20.54 1.47 -28.57
C ASP A 199 -19.33 1.65 -27.64
N VAL A 200 -18.68 2.82 -27.65
CA VAL A 200 -17.56 3.16 -26.76
C VAL A 200 -17.94 3.05 -25.26
N ILE A 201 -19.14 3.51 -24.87
CA ILE A 201 -19.59 3.43 -23.47
C ILE A 201 -19.93 1.98 -23.13
N ARG A 202 -20.45 1.22 -24.07
CA ARG A 202 -20.76 -0.21 -23.89
C ARG A 202 -19.47 -1.01 -23.71
N ASP A 203 -18.48 -0.83 -24.60
CA ASP A 203 -17.18 -1.46 -24.54
C ASP A 203 -16.46 -1.14 -23.22
N LEU A 204 -16.57 0.12 -22.76
CA LEU A 204 -16.01 0.52 -21.45
C LEU A 204 -16.71 -0.19 -20.29
N ALA A 205 -18.04 -0.33 -20.35
CA ALA A 205 -18.78 -1.02 -19.30
C ALA A 205 -18.44 -2.51 -19.26
N ASP A 206 -18.31 -3.15 -20.42
CA ASP A 206 -17.93 -4.56 -20.55
C ASP A 206 -16.49 -4.79 -20.01
N SER A 207 -15.53 -3.94 -20.40
CA SER A 207 -14.17 -3.98 -19.85
C SER A 207 -14.14 -3.83 -18.32
N ARG A 208 -14.96 -2.93 -17.77
CA ARG A 208 -15.07 -2.75 -16.31
C ARG A 208 -15.74 -3.93 -15.60
N LEU A 209 -16.65 -4.63 -16.27
CA LEU A 209 -17.24 -5.87 -15.76
C LEU A 209 -16.20 -6.99 -15.69
N ASP A 210 -15.36 -7.14 -16.69
CA ASP A 210 -14.28 -8.12 -16.72
C ASP A 210 -13.24 -7.84 -15.62
N GLU A 211 -12.80 -6.58 -15.49
CA GLU A 211 -11.90 -6.15 -14.41
C GLU A 211 -12.50 -6.45 -13.02
N LEU A 212 -13.79 -6.21 -12.84
CA LEU A 212 -14.49 -6.50 -11.59
C LEU A 212 -14.58 -8.00 -11.31
N ALA A 213 -14.81 -8.79 -12.36
CA ALA A 213 -14.85 -10.25 -12.24
C ALA A 213 -13.49 -10.82 -11.86
N GLU A 214 -12.41 -10.35 -12.50
CA GLU A 214 -11.04 -10.70 -12.13
C GLU A 214 -10.70 -10.28 -10.70
N TYR A 215 -11.01 -9.05 -10.31
CA TYR A 215 -10.80 -8.55 -8.95
C TYR A 215 -11.45 -9.44 -7.88
N ARG A 216 -12.69 -9.88 -8.13
CA ARG A 216 -13.41 -10.76 -7.20
C ARG A 216 -12.84 -12.17 -7.17
N ARG A 217 -12.56 -12.73 -8.35
CA ARG A 217 -11.96 -14.07 -8.48
C ARG A 217 -10.64 -14.14 -7.75
N ASP A 218 -9.76 -13.15 -7.96
CA ASP A 218 -8.43 -13.14 -7.38
C ASP A 218 -8.46 -12.91 -5.87
N LEU A 219 -9.40 -12.11 -5.36
CA LEU A 219 -9.63 -12.00 -3.91
C LEU A 219 -10.05 -13.33 -3.28
N GLU A 220 -10.94 -14.08 -3.92
CA GLU A 220 -11.40 -15.38 -3.43
C GLU A 220 -10.30 -16.43 -3.50
N GLN A 221 -9.55 -16.43 -4.59
CA GLN A 221 -8.42 -17.33 -4.77
C GLN A 221 -7.30 -17.05 -3.76
N ALA A 222 -6.99 -15.77 -3.51
CA ALA A 222 -6.02 -15.38 -2.49
C ALA A 222 -6.43 -15.88 -1.09
N ARG A 223 -7.71 -15.76 -0.75
CA ARG A 223 -8.25 -16.31 0.51
C ARG A 223 -8.09 -17.82 0.60
N THR A 224 -8.43 -18.53 -0.47
CA THR A 224 -8.35 -19.99 -0.51
C THR A 224 -6.92 -20.49 -0.37
N LEU A 225 -5.97 -19.80 -0.98
CA LEU A 225 -4.54 -20.14 -0.94
C LEU A 225 -3.81 -19.56 0.28
N GLY A 226 -4.49 -18.77 1.12
CA GLY A 226 -3.87 -18.09 2.26
C GLY A 226 -2.87 -16.99 1.86
N ILE A 227 -3.01 -16.45 0.63
CA ILE A 227 -2.13 -15.39 0.13
C ILE A 227 -2.52 -14.06 0.78
N PRO A 228 -1.57 -13.35 1.38
CA PRO A 228 -1.79 -12.04 1.98
C PRO A 228 -2.34 -11.02 0.96
N VAL A 229 -3.45 -10.36 1.36
CA VAL A 229 -4.04 -9.26 0.58
C VAL A 229 -3.66 -7.93 1.23
N ILE A 230 -2.99 -7.07 0.50
CA ILE A 230 -2.54 -5.75 0.93
C ILE A 230 -3.25 -4.66 0.12
N THR A 231 -3.81 -3.67 0.82
CA THR A 231 -4.41 -2.51 0.16
C THR A 231 -3.34 -1.58 -0.42
N GLN A 232 -3.71 -0.70 -1.34
CA GLN A 232 -2.84 0.36 -1.87
C GLN A 232 -2.11 1.10 -0.75
N SER A 233 -2.83 1.58 0.26
CA SER A 233 -2.23 2.36 1.35
C SER A 233 -1.23 1.54 2.16
N GLN A 234 -1.55 0.27 2.44
CA GLN A 234 -0.63 -0.64 3.13
C GLN A 234 0.63 -0.89 2.28
N PHE A 235 0.46 -1.15 0.99
CA PHE A 235 1.58 -1.36 0.07
C PHE A 235 2.51 -0.14 0.05
N LEU A 236 1.97 1.05 -0.16
CA LEU A 236 2.75 2.28 -0.21
C LEU A 236 3.49 2.55 1.10
N PHE A 237 2.85 2.29 2.26
CA PHE A 237 3.52 2.42 3.55
C PHE A 237 4.59 1.35 3.78
N LEU A 238 4.29 0.09 3.50
CA LEU A 238 5.22 -1.03 3.72
C LEU A 238 6.42 -1.02 2.77
N THR A 239 6.31 -0.28 1.67
CA THR A 239 7.42 -0.04 0.74
C THR A 239 8.17 1.26 1.03
N GLY A 240 7.69 2.09 1.98
CA GLY A 240 8.24 3.41 2.26
C GLY A 240 7.97 4.45 1.16
N TYR A 241 7.07 4.15 0.22
CA TYR A 241 6.67 5.09 -0.83
C TYR A 241 5.76 6.18 -0.23
N ALA A 242 6.35 7.27 0.20
CA ALA A 242 5.61 8.45 0.61
C ALA A 242 5.27 9.26 -0.64
N GLY A 243 4.04 9.21 -1.10
CA GLY A 243 3.57 9.85 -2.33
C GLY A 243 4.21 11.21 -2.61
N GLY A 244 4.88 11.33 -3.75
CA GLY A 244 5.61 12.54 -4.18
C GLY A 244 7.07 12.32 -4.60
N GLY A 245 7.62 11.11 -4.48
CA GLY A 245 8.91 10.77 -5.10
C GLY A 245 8.77 10.62 -6.62
N PRO A 246 9.81 10.97 -7.43
CA PRO A 246 9.75 10.75 -8.86
C PRO A 246 9.55 9.25 -9.14
N ILE A 247 8.46 8.93 -9.81
CA ILE A 247 8.31 7.63 -10.46
C ILE A 247 9.45 7.57 -11.46
N LEU A 248 10.40 6.64 -11.25
CA LEU A 248 11.45 6.39 -12.23
C LEU A 248 10.75 5.95 -13.52
N THR A 249 10.59 6.91 -14.41
CA THR A 249 10.26 6.62 -15.81
C THR A 249 11.60 6.38 -16.50
N ASP A 250 11.81 5.13 -16.98
CA ASP A 250 12.87 4.83 -17.96
C ASP A 250 12.69 5.66 -19.22
#